data_6f54151a9530f51a4018f121e7dcc742
#
_entry.id   6f54151a9530f51a4018f121e7dcc742
#
_cell.length_a   1.000
_cell.length_b   1.000
_cell.length_c   1.000
_cell.angle_alpha   90.00
_cell.angle_beta   90.00
_cell.angle_gamma   90.00
#
_symmetry.space_group_name_H-M   'P 1'
#
loop_
_entity.id
_entity.type
_entity.pdbx_description
1 polymer ?
#
loop_
_entity_poly.entity_id
_entity_poly.type
_entity_poly.pdbx_seq_one_letter_code
_entity_poly.pdbx_strand_id
1 'polypeptide(L)'
;MATLLIQLSVNGIIWGALYALLGLSWNIIYSTTGIFHFAHALIFLAAGYAAVLITMNAGLPLALGFIAAIIVAVVLGCALERGIYRPLRILGASQMVIFVASLGTLIFGEAMAHIIFKPFPRRLTGFPVDTINIGEINFTTLRLATLVISYFVIFGVWQYLKRTKSGKAIRAVGSNPEMAEALGIDKNKVFLFVFALGSAVGALAGVLYTLDSAAHPQMGMPLIFPAFIVTFVGGIGSILGVTVAGLLLGLAENISLAWLDTDYMVMISFAILLAAIILRPRGLLGSGR
;
A
#
# COMPACT_ATOMS: atom_id res chain seq x y z
N MET A 1 29.52 9.67 12.15
CA MET A 1 28.19 10.34 12.15
C MET A 1 27.73 10.71 10.74
N ALA A 2 28.54 11.42 9.93
CA ALA A 2 28.13 11.77 8.55
C ALA A 2 27.81 10.54 7.70
N THR A 3 28.69 9.54 7.66
CA THR A 3 28.47 8.28 6.93
C THR A 3 27.19 7.55 7.37
N LEU A 4 26.93 7.51 8.69
CA LEU A 4 25.71 6.93 9.24
C LEU A 4 24.45 7.65 8.72
N LEU A 5 24.44 8.99 8.76
CA LEU A 5 23.31 9.77 8.27
C LEU A 5 23.07 9.59 6.76
N ILE A 6 24.14 9.47 5.96
CA ILE A 6 24.01 9.19 4.54
C ILE A 6 23.42 7.79 4.32
N GLN A 7 23.92 6.77 5.04
CA GLN A 7 23.40 5.41 4.97
C GLN A 7 21.90 5.36 5.37
N LEU A 8 21.53 6.02 6.46
CA LEU A 8 20.14 6.12 6.91
C LEU A 8 19.25 6.87 5.90
N SER A 9 19.79 7.90 5.26
CA SER A 9 19.06 8.63 4.21
C SER A 9 18.80 7.74 2.97
N VAL A 10 19.79 6.97 2.54
CA VAL A 10 19.61 6.00 1.44
C VAL A 10 18.54 4.96 1.79
N ASN A 11 18.62 4.38 2.99
CA ASN A 11 17.61 3.45 3.47
C ASN A 11 16.23 4.13 3.53
N GLY A 12 16.16 5.37 3.99
CA GLY A 12 14.92 6.16 4.06
C GLY A 12 14.30 6.43 2.70
N ILE A 13 15.10 6.67 1.66
CA ILE A 13 14.60 6.82 0.28
C ILE A 13 14.00 5.50 -0.21
N ILE A 14 14.64 4.36 0.06
CA ILE A 14 14.18 3.05 -0.38
C ILE A 14 12.87 2.67 0.32
N TRP A 15 12.81 2.78 1.64
CA TRP A 15 11.58 2.55 2.40
C TRP A 15 10.49 3.56 2.04
N GLY A 16 10.85 4.82 1.80
CA GLY A 16 9.94 5.85 1.36
C GLY A 16 9.29 5.54 0.01
N ALA A 17 10.03 4.93 -0.92
CA ALA A 17 9.46 4.46 -2.19
C ALA A 17 8.44 3.33 -1.99
N LEU A 18 8.72 2.39 -1.08
CA LEU A 18 7.77 1.33 -0.71
C LEU A 18 6.53 1.92 -0.02
N TYR A 19 6.70 2.85 0.91
CA TYR A 19 5.59 3.54 1.57
C TYR A 19 4.73 4.35 0.60
N ALA A 20 5.36 5.00 -0.38
CA ALA A 20 4.63 5.68 -1.46
C ALA A 20 3.79 4.70 -2.30
N LEU A 21 4.31 3.52 -2.58
CA LEU A 21 3.59 2.47 -3.32
C LEU A 21 2.41 1.91 -2.48
N LEU A 22 2.64 1.62 -1.19
CA LEU A 22 1.60 1.22 -0.25
C LEU A 22 0.51 2.29 -0.13
N GLY A 23 0.92 3.56 0.05
CA GLY A 23 0.02 4.70 0.13
C GLY A 23 -0.78 4.89 -1.15
N LEU A 24 -0.16 4.76 -2.32
CA LEU A 24 -0.86 4.85 -3.61
C LEU A 24 -1.94 3.78 -3.74
N SER A 25 -1.65 2.53 -3.35
CA SER A 25 -2.60 1.43 -3.42
C SER A 25 -3.87 1.71 -2.60
N TRP A 26 -3.70 2.22 -1.39
CA TRP A 26 -4.80 2.59 -0.50
C TRP A 26 -5.49 3.88 -0.94
N ASN A 27 -4.73 4.90 -1.38
CA ASN A 27 -5.25 6.19 -1.83
C ASN A 27 -6.22 6.07 -3.01
N ILE A 28 -5.94 5.20 -3.99
CA ILE A 28 -6.81 4.96 -5.15
C ILE A 28 -8.21 4.51 -4.68
N ILE A 29 -8.28 3.60 -3.72
CA ILE A 29 -9.54 3.09 -3.20
C ILE A 29 -10.23 4.18 -2.38
N TYR A 30 -9.53 4.75 -1.40
CA TYR A 30 -10.11 5.72 -0.48
C TYR A 30 -10.59 6.99 -1.18
N SER A 31 -9.79 7.55 -2.09
CA SER A 31 -10.14 8.79 -2.80
C SER A 31 -11.37 8.66 -3.68
N THR A 32 -11.71 7.45 -4.12
CA THR A 32 -12.86 7.21 -5.00
C THR A 32 -14.09 6.76 -4.24
N THR A 33 -13.92 5.92 -3.20
CA THR A 33 -15.03 5.28 -2.48
C THR A 33 -15.36 5.92 -1.14
N GLY A 34 -14.42 6.65 -0.55
CA GLY A 34 -14.50 7.18 0.81
C GLY A 34 -14.41 6.10 1.91
N ILE A 35 -14.15 4.84 1.56
CA ILE A 35 -14.13 3.72 2.51
C ILE A 35 -12.78 3.65 3.21
N PHE A 36 -12.76 3.70 4.54
CA PHE A 36 -11.59 3.37 5.35
C PHE A 36 -11.30 1.87 5.29
N HIS A 37 -10.56 1.46 4.26
CA HIS A 37 -10.31 0.07 3.91
C HIS A 37 -9.11 -0.52 4.67
N PHE A 38 -9.26 -0.83 5.96
CA PHE A 38 -8.21 -1.47 6.75
C PHE A 38 -8.00 -2.95 6.37
N ALA A 39 -9.04 -3.64 5.86
CA ALA A 39 -8.88 -4.97 5.28
C ALA A 39 -7.93 -5.00 4.06
N HIS A 40 -7.46 -3.84 3.57
CA HIS A 40 -6.40 -3.76 2.57
C HIS A 40 -5.08 -4.39 3.06
N ALA A 41 -4.86 -4.43 4.37
CA ALA A 41 -3.75 -5.17 4.99
C ALA A 41 -3.73 -6.66 4.57
N LEU A 42 -4.92 -7.28 4.40
CA LEU A 42 -5.04 -8.65 3.91
C LEU A 42 -4.59 -8.80 2.44
N ILE A 43 -4.68 -7.73 1.65
CA ILE A 43 -4.20 -7.73 0.26
C ILE A 43 -2.68 -7.89 0.26
N PHE A 44 -1.97 -7.13 1.09
CA PHE A 44 -0.51 -7.25 1.24
C PHE A 44 -0.13 -8.65 1.73
N LEU A 45 -0.82 -9.13 2.76
CA LEU A 45 -0.62 -10.44 3.36
C LEU A 45 -0.84 -11.56 2.33
N ALA A 46 -1.98 -11.57 1.65
CA ALA A 46 -2.34 -12.59 0.67
C ALA A 46 -1.36 -12.60 -0.52
N ALA A 47 -0.94 -11.43 -0.98
CA ALA A 47 0.05 -11.29 -2.04
C ALA A 47 1.41 -11.88 -1.65
N GLY A 48 1.91 -11.57 -0.44
CA GLY A 48 3.16 -12.11 0.07
C GLY A 48 3.13 -13.64 0.15
N TYR A 49 2.07 -14.20 0.75
CA TYR A 49 1.92 -15.66 0.84
C TYR A 49 1.70 -16.33 -0.52
N ALA A 50 0.95 -15.72 -1.44
CA ALA A 50 0.77 -16.27 -2.79
C ALA A 50 2.12 -16.36 -3.52
N ALA A 51 2.96 -15.34 -3.43
CA ALA A 51 4.31 -15.36 -3.98
C ALA A 51 5.18 -16.47 -3.37
N VAL A 52 5.14 -16.62 -2.02
CA VAL A 52 5.87 -17.69 -1.32
C VAL A 52 5.39 -19.06 -1.76
N LEU A 53 4.08 -19.30 -1.83
CA LEU A 53 3.51 -20.60 -2.22
C LEU A 53 3.93 -20.98 -3.64
N ILE A 54 3.86 -20.06 -4.59
CA ILE A 54 4.20 -20.33 -5.99
C ILE A 54 5.71 -20.50 -6.16
N THR A 55 6.51 -19.67 -5.52
CA THR A 55 7.97 -19.71 -5.74
C THR A 55 8.66 -20.77 -4.89
N MET A 56 8.32 -20.84 -3.59
CA MET A 56 9.02 -21.73 -2.65
C MET A 56 8.44 -23.13 -2.59
N ASN A 57 7.10 -23.26 -2.59
CA ASN A 57 6.47 -24.56 -2.43
C ASN A 57 6.28 -25.28 -3.77
N ALA A 58 5.90 -24.54 -4.84
CA ALA A 58 5.74 -25.11 -6.19
C ALA A 58 7.04 -25.08 -7.03
N GLY A 59 8.11 -24.42 -6.55
CA GLY A 59 9.40 -24.36 -7.23
C GLY A 59 9.38 -23.55 -8.55
N LEU A 60 8.40 -22.67 -8.74
CA LEU A 60 8.23 -21.90 -9.96
C LEU A 60 9.03 -20.58 -9.92
N PRO A 61 9.38 -19.99 -11.08
CA PRO A 61 10.10 -18.72 -11.15
C PRO A 61 9.40 -17.60 -10.38
N LEU A 62 10.17 -16.71 -9.76
CA LEU A 62 9.67 -15.57 -8.99
C LEU A 62 8.69 -14.68 -9.78
N ALA A 63 8.88 -14.55 -11.09
CA ALA A 63 7.97 -13.81 -11.95
C ALA A 63 6.53 -14.39 -11.92
N LEU A 64 6.37 -15.71 -11.85
CA LEU A 64 5.07 -16.34 -11.68
C LEU A 64 4.52 -16.13 -10.27
N GLY A 65 5.39 -16.03 -9.26
CA GLY A 65 5.01 -15.61 -7.90
C GLY A 65 4.40 -14.20 -7.87
N PHE A 66 4.98 -13.23 -8.59
CA PHE A 66 4.41 -11.89 -8.74
C PHE A 66 3.04 -11.90 -9.46
N ILE A 67 2.91 -12.67 -10.54
CA ILE A 67 1.64 -12.79 -11.28
C ILE A 67 0.56 -13.39 -10.39
N ALA A 68 0.87 -14.47 -9.67
CA ALA A 68 -0.06 -15.11 -8.74
C ALA A 68 -0.47 -14.16 -7.60
N ALA A 69 0.48 -13.43 -7.03
CA ALA A 69 0.22 -12.43 -6.01
C ALA A 69 -0.77 -11.36 -6.48
N ILE A 70 -0.57 -10.83 -7.71
CA ILE A 70 -1.49 -9.85 -8.30
C ILE A 70 -2.88 -10.46 -8.50
N ILE A 71 -2.98 -11.67 -9.05
CA ILE A 71 -4.26 -12.34 -9.29
C ILE A 71 -5.01 -12.56 -7.97
N VAL A 72 -4.34 -13.13 -6.97
CA VAL A 72 -4.94 -13.40 -5.64
C VAL A 72 -5.39 -12.10 -4.99
N ALA A 73 -4.57 -11.07 -5.02
CA ALA A 73 -4.90 -9.77 -4.45
C ALA A 73 -6.10 -9.10 -5.14
N VAL A 74 -6.15 -9.13 -6.47
CA VAL A 74 -7.27 -8.58 -7.25
C VAL A 74 -8.56 -9.34 -6.97
N VAL A 75 -8.50 -10.68 -6.95
CA VAL A 75 -9.66 -11.51 -6.63
C VAL A 75 -10.17 -11.22 -5.22
N LEU A 76 -9.25 -11.15 -4.23
CA LEU A 76 -9.61 -10.83 -2.84
C LEU A 76 -10.20 -9.42 -2.73
N GLY A 77 -9.58 -8.41 -3.35
CA GLY A 77 -10.09 -7.04 -3.33
C GLY A 77 -11.47 -6.92 -3.97
N CYS A 78 -11.70 -7.58 -5.11
CA CYS A 78 -13.02 -7.63 -5.74
C CYS A 78 -14.04 -8.41 -4.89
N ALA A 79 -13.62 -9.46 -4.20
CA ALA A 79 -14.47 -10.23 -3.29
C ALA A 79 -14.89 -9.37 -2.08
N LEU A 80 -13.98 -8.61 -1.50
CA LEU A 80 -14.27 -7.67 -0.40
C LEU A 80 -15.26 -6.59 -0.83
N GLU A 81 -15.07 -6.01 -2.01
CA GLU A 81 -16.00 -5.01 -2.55
C GLU A 81 -17.38 -5.60 -2.77
N ARG A 82 -17.50 -6.75 -3.46
CA ARG A 82 -18.79 -7.36 -3.79
C ARG A 82 -19.48 -8.02 -2.59
N GLY A 83 -18.71 -8.65 -1.70
CA GLY A 83 -19.22 -9.45 -0.59
C GLY A 83 -19.48 -8.66 0.69
N ILE A 84 -18.73 -7.57 0.91
CA ILE A 84 -18.81 -6.82 2.16
C ILE A 84 -19.23 -5.37 1.91
N TYR A 85 -18.47 -4.60 1.15
CA TYR A 85 -18.67 -3.16 1.07
C TYR A 85 -19.90 -2.77 0.25
N ARG A 86 -20.12 -3.40 -0.89
CA ARG A 86 -21.29 -3.14 -1.74
C ARG A 86 -22.61 -3.47 -1.03
N PRO A 87 -22.80 -4.64 -0.39
CA PRO A 87 -24.01 -4.93 0.38
C PRO A 87 -24.25 -3.93 1.51
N LEU A 88 -23.20 -3.55 2.27
CA LEU A 88 -23.32 -2.57 3.34
C LEU A 88 -23.76 -1.19 2.80
N ARG A 89 -23.24 -0.75 1.67
CA ARG A 89 -23.68 0.50 1.02
C ARG A 89 -25.12 0.44 0.55
N ILE A 90 -25.57 -0.69 -0.02
CA ILE A 90 -26.96 -0.88 -0.46
C ILE A 90 -27.92 -0.82 0.73
N LEU A 91 -27.52 -1.35 1.89
CA LEU A 91 -28.28 -1.29 3.14
C LEU A 91 -28.25 0.09 3.82
N GLY A 92 -27.55 1.07 3.24
CA GLY A 92 -27.41 2.40 3.83
C GLY A 92 -26.56 2.45 5.10
N ALA A 93 -25.64 1.50 5.26
CA ALA A 93 -24.76 1.45 6.42
C ALA A 93 -23.91 2.72 6.56
N SER A 94 -23.76 3.21 7.78
CA SER A 94 -22.92 4.37 8.06
C SER A 94 -21.42 4.08 7.78
N GLN A 95 -20.63 5.12 7.57
CA GLN A 95 -19.18 5.01 7.39
C GLN A 95 -18.51 4.25 8.54
N MET A 96 -19.02 4.44 9.77
CA MET A 96 -18.50 3.75 10.95
C MET A 96 -18.76 2.23 10.90
N VAL A 97 -19.94 1.81 10.44
CA VAL A 97 -20.26 0.38 10.25
C VAL A 97 -19.35 -0.25 9.21
N ILE A 98 -19.13 0.44 8.09
CA ILE A 98 -18.22 -0.04 7.03
C ILE A 98 -16.78 -0.15 7.55
N PHE A 99 -16.33 0.81 8.33
CA PHE A 99 -15.01 0.80 8.97
C PHE A 99 -14.85 -0.38 9.94
N VAL A 100 -15.82 -0.60 10.84
CA VAL A 100 -15.83 -1.73 11.77
C VAL A 100 -15.85 -3.07 11.02
N ALA A 101 -16.64 -3.18 9.96
CA ALA A 101 -16.65 -4.37 9.10
C ALA A 101 -15.29 -4.62 8.45
N SER A 102 -14.60 -3.55 8.02
CA SER A 102 -13.24 -3.63 7.48
C SER A 102 -12.22 -4.14 8.51
N LEU A 103 -12.27 -3.62 9.74
CA LEU A 103 -11.41 -4.09 10.84
C LEU A 103 -11.73 -5.54 11.23
N GLY A 104 -13.01 -5.90 11.34
CA GLY A 104 -13.41 -7.27 11.63
C GLY A 104 -12.93 -8.25 10.56
N THR A 105 -12.98 -7.84 9.29
CA THR A 105 -12.47 -8.64 8.17
C THR A 105 -10.95 -8.81 8.26
N LEU A 106 -10.21 -7.75 8.63
CA LEU A 106 -8.76 -7.83 8.84
C LEU A 106 -8.42 -8.84 9.95
N ILE A 107 -9.03 -8.69 11.12
CA ILE A 107 -8.79 -9.57 12.27
C ILE A 107 -9.11 -11.03 11.92
N PHE A 108 -10.24 -11.26 11.27
CA PHE A 108 -10.63 -12.60 10.81
C PHE A 108 -9.61 -13.17 9.81
N GLY A 109 -9.17 -12.37 8.84
CA GLY A 109 -8.23 -12.82 7.82
C GLY A 109 -6.83 -13.11 8.38
N GLU A 110 -6.34 -12.29 9.33
CA GLU A 110 -5.08 -12.55 10.03
C GLU A 110 -5.17 -13.82 10.88
N ALA A 111 -6.28 -14.05 11.59
CA ALA A 111 -6.51 -15.28 12.34
C ALA A 111 -6.53 -16.51 11.42
N MET A 112 -7.18 -16.40 10.26
CA MET A 112 -7.16 -17.47 9.25
C MET A 112 -5.75 -17.72 8.71
N ALA A 113 -4.98 -16.67 8.46
CA ALA A 113 -3.58 -16.81 8.04
C ALA A 113 -2.72 -17.51 9.11
N HIS A 114 -2.94 -17.22 10.40
CA HIS A 114 -2.29 -17.92 11.50
C HIS A 114 -2.61 -19.42 11.54
N ILE A 115 -3.86 -19.78 11.32
CA ILE A 115 -4.30 -21.19 11.29
C ILE A 115 -3.66 -21.93 10.10
N ILE A 116 -3.70 -21.31 8.90
CA ILE A 116 -3.27 -21.95 7.65
C ILE A 116 -1.74 -22.00 7.54
N PHE A 117 -1.07 -20.89 7.81
CA PHE A 117 0.37 -20.74 7.55
C PHE A 117 1.25 -20.91 8.79
N LYS A 118 0.65 -20.98 9.98
CA LYS A 118 1.32 -20.99 11.29
C LYS A 118 2.11 -19.69 11.53
N PRO A 119 2.59 -19.40 12.75
CA PRO A 119 3.24 -18.14 13.10
C PRO A 119 4.67 -17.97 12.57
N PHE A 120 5.22 -18.97 11.88
CA PHE A 120 6.61 -18.94 11.45
C PHE A 120 6.79 -18.07 10.18
N PRO A 121 7.78 -17.14 10.18
CA PRO A 121 8.11 -16.35 9.01
C PRO A 121 8.55 -17.25 7.84
N ARG A 122 8.03 -16.98 6.65
CA ARG A 122 8.37 -17.68 5.41
C ARG A 122 9.13 -16.74 4.50
N ARG A 123 10.41 -17.03 4.29
CA ARG A 123 11.25 -16.24 3.39
C ARG A 123 10.92 -16.53 1.94
N LEU A 124 10.81 -15.46 1.16
CA LEU A 124 10.72 -15.53 -0.29
C LEU A 124 12.13 -15.33 -0.85
N THR A 125 12.62 -16.30 -1.61
CA THR A 125 13.91 -16.24 -2.29
C THR A 125 13.70 -16.28 -3.81
N GLY A 126 14.77 -16.22 -4.60
CA GLY A 126 14.68 -16.25 -6.06
C GLY A 126 15.00 -14.91 -6.72
N PHE A 127 15.34 -13.90 -5.90
CA PHE A 127 15.95 -12.65 -6.37
C PHE A 127 17.43 -12.62 -5.93
N PRO A 128 18.37 -12.26 -6.83
CA PRO A 128 19.76 -12.08 -6.43
C PRO A 128 19.89 -10.97 -5.38
N VAL A 129 20.51 -11.29 -4.25
CA VAL A 129 20.71 -10.31 -3.17
C VAL A 129 22.20 -10.06 -3.04
N ASP A 130 22.77 -9.37 -4.04
CA ASP A 130 24.15 -8.92 -3.98
C ASP A 130 24.26 -7.59 -3.25
N THR A 131 25.32 -7.39 -2.50
CA THR A 131 25.58 -6.11 -1.84
C THR A 131 26.33 -5.18 -2.78
N ILE A 132 25.76 -4.03 -3.05
CA ILE A 132 26.37 -2.95 -3.82
C ILE A 132 27.01 -2.00 -2.82
N ASN A 133 28.33 -1.81 -2.95
CA ASN A 133 29.11 -0.91 -2.11
C ASN A 133 29.55 0.31 -2.93
N ILE A 134 29.12 1.49 -2.52
CA ILE A 134 29.56 2.77 -3.11
C ILE A 134 30.25 3.56 -2.02
N GLY A 135 31.58 3.43 -1.94
CA GLY A 135 32.37 3.94 -0.83
C GLY A 135 31.99 3.24 0.48
N GLU A 136 31.51 4.00 1.46
CA GLU A 136 31.07 3.48 2.76
C GLU A 136 29.55 3.17 2.81
N ILE A 137 28.82 3.38 1.70
CA ILE A 137 27.37 3.17 1.63
C ILE A 137 27.10 1.78 1.06
N ASN A 138 26.28 1.01 1.78
CA ASN A 138 25.95 -0.36 1.42
C ASN A 138 24.42 -0.50 1.21
N PHE A 139 24.01 -1.06 0.09
CA PHE A 139 22.61 -1.46 -0.15
C PHE A 139 22.56 -2.70 -1.03
N THR A 140 21.44 -3.42 -0.99
CA THR A 140 21.30 -4.65 -1.77
C THR A 140 20.66 -4.37 -3.13
N THR A 141 20.95 -5.24 -4.12
CA THR A 141 20.30 -5.22 -5.43
C THR A 141 18.78 -5.28 -5.30
N LEU A 142 18.26 -6.04 -4.31
CA LEU A 142 16.83 -6.11 -4.01
C LEU A 142 16.25 -4.74 -3.63
N ARG A 143 16.94 -3.99 -2.77
CA ARG A 143 16.49 -2.66 -2.33
C ARG A 143 16.48 -1.66 -3.48
N LEU A 144 17.49 -1.73 -4.36
CA LEU A 144 17.49 -0.92 -5.58
C LEU A 144 16.35 -1.30 -6.51
N ALA A 145 16.08 -2.60 -6.68
CA ALA A 145 14.93 -3.07 -7.45
C ALA A 145 13.60 -2.59 -6.85
N THR A 146 13.44 -2.64 -5.52
CA THR A 146 12.26 -2.12 -4.82
C THR A 146 12.03 -0.65 -5.14
N LEU A 147 13.07 0.18 -5.07
CA LEU A 147 12.99 1.60 -5.40
C LEU A 147 12.56 1.82 -6.85
N VAL A 148 13.23 1.16 -7.81
CA VAL A 148 12.94 1.31 -9.25
C VAL A 148 11.53 0.83 -9.59
N ILE A 149 11.13 -0.34 -9.12
CA ILE A 149 9.81 -0.92 -9.36
C ILE A 149 8.72 -0.03 -8.76
N SER A 150 8.90 0.46 -7.52
CA SER A 150 7.92 1.33 -6.87
C SER A 150 7.67 2.59 -7.67
N TYR A 151 8.71 3.32 -8.07
CA TYR A 151 8.53 4.54 -8.87
C TYR A 151 8.01 4.27 -10.28
N PHE A 152 8.42 3.18 -10.90
CA PHE A 152 7.90 2.78 -12.21
C PHE A 152 6.39 2.50 -12.14
N VAL A 153 5.94 1.78 -11.14
CA VAL A 153 4.51 1.49 -10.91
C VAL A 153 3.74 2.77 -10.60
N ILE A 154 4.26 3.64 -9.72
CA ILE A 154 3.64 4.93 -9.38
C ILE A 154 3.48 5.79 -10.66
N PHE A 155 4.52 5.88 -11.47
CA PHE A 155 4.48 6.63 -12.73
C PHE A 155 3.47 6.01 -13.72
N GLY A 156 3.46 4.69 -13.86
CA GLY A 156 2.51 3.97 -14.72
C GLY A 156 1.06 4.21 -14.31
N VAL A 157 0.76 4.10 -13.01
CA VAL A 157 -0.59 4.38 -12.47
C VAL A 157 -0.97 5.85 -12.65
N TRP A 158 -0.03 6.79 -12.42
CA TRP A 158 -0.28 8.21 -12.65
C TRP A 158 -0.64 8.50 -14.11
N GLN A 159 0.12 7.95 -15.07
CA GLN A 159 -0.16 8.09 -16.50
C GLN A 159 -1.50 7.44 -16.88
N TYR A 160 -1.76 6.24 -16.35
CA TYR A 160 -3.02 5.54 -16.57
C TYR A 160 -4.21 6.38 -16.09
N LEU A 161 -4.20 6.82 -14.85
CA LEU A 161 -5.29 7.62 -14.28
C LEU A 161 -5.45 8.97 -14.98
N LYS A 162 -4.35 9.60 -15.43
CA LYS A 162 -4.40 10.90 -16.13
C LYS A 162 -4.94 10.80 -17.56
N ARG A 163 -4.58 9.75 -18.32
CA ARG A 163 -4.78 9.71 -19.77
C ARG A 163 -5.95 8.83 -20.23
N THR A 164 -6.43 7.88 -19.41
CA THR A 164 -7.44 6.92 -19.85
C THR A 164 -8.87 7.35 -19.54
N LYS A 165 -9.83 6.75 -20.26
CA LYS A 165 -11.28 6.93 -20.01
C LYS A 165 -11.65 6.41 -18.61
N SER A 166 -11.09 5.27 -18.20
CA SER A 166 -11.29 4.71 -16.84
C SER A 166 -10.76 5.65 -15.76
N GLY A 167 -9.60 6.27 -15.97
CA GLY A 167 -9.07 7.28 -15.04
C GLY A 167 -9.96 8.52 -14.93
N LYS A 168 -10.58 8.95 -16.04
CA LYS A 168 -11.57 10.05 -16.00
C LYS A 168 -12.82 9.64 -15.19
N ALA A 169 -13.33 8.42 -15.39
CA ALA A 169 -14.48 7.89 -14.64
C ALA A 169 -14.18 7.79 -13.15
N ILE A 170 -12.98 7.29 -12.75
CA ILE A 170 -12.52 7.25 -11.36
C ILE A 170 -12.54 8.65 -10.72
N ARG A 171 -11.97 9.64 -11.38
CA ARG A 171 -11.96 11.02 -10.86
C ARG A 171 -13.36 11.62 -10.79
N ALA A 172 -14.22 11.36 -11.77
CA ALA A 172 -15.61 11.83 -11.78
C ALA A 172 -16.40 11.25 -10.59
N VAL A 173 -16.38 9.93 -10.42
CA VAL A 173 -17.04 9.24 -9.30
C VAL A 173 -16.45 9.67 -7.96
N GLY A 174 -15.12 9.77 -7.88
CA GLY A 174 -14.45 10.25 -6.69
C GLY A 174 -14.78 11.70 -6.33
N SER A 175 -15.09 12.57 -7.30
CA SER A 175 -15.50 13.96 -7.06
C SER A 175 -16.96 14.07 -6.61
N ASN A 176 -17.88 13.44 -7.34
CA ASN A 176 -19.31 13.40 -7.00
C ASN A 176 -19.92 12.14 -7.61
N PRO A 177 -20.17 11.09 -6.79
CA PRO A 177 -20.74 9.84 -7.28
C PRO A 177 -22.14 9.98 -7.88
N GLU A 178 -22.99 10.87 -7.33
CA GLU A 178 -24.37 11.07 -7.79
C GLU A 178 -24.39 11.77 -9.15
N MET A 179 -23.59 12.82 -9.30
CA MET A 179 -23.46 13.52 -10.56
C MET A 179 -22.87 12.60 -11.65
N ALA A 180 -21.88 11.77 -11.30
CA ALA A 180 -21.31 10.81 -12.23
C ALA A 180 -22.35 9.78 -12.72
N GLU A 181 -23.23 9.29 -11.84
CA GLU A 181 -24.34 8.41 -12.22
C GLU A 181 -25.36 9.14 -13.12
N ALA A 182 -25.70 10.39 -12.84
CA ALA A 182 -26.57 11.19 -13.70
C ALA A 182 -26.00 11.36 -15.13
N LEU A 183 -24.68 11.33 -15.27
CA LEU A 183 -23.98 11.35 -16.55
C LEU A 183 -23.77 9.95 -17.17
N GLY A 184 -24.38 8.90 -16.60
CA GLY A 184 -24.33 7.54 -17.12
C GLY A 184 -23.09 6.72 -16.70
N ILE A 185 -22.31 7.18 -15.72
CA ILE A 185 -21.17 6.42 -15.20
C ILE A 185 -21.65 5.50 -14.07
N ASP A 186 -21.59 4.19 -14.27
CA ASP A 186 -21.92 3.19 -13.25
C ASP A 186 -20.90 3.21 -12.11
N LYS A 187 -21.24 3.81 -10.97
CA LYS A 187 -20.37 3.92 -9.79
C LYS A 187 -19.93 2.57 -9.26
N ASN A 188 -20.78 1.52 -9.32
CA ASN A 188 -20.44 0.20 -8.79
C ASN A 188 -19.36 -0.48 -9.64
N LYS A 189 -19.37 -0.29 -10.96
CA LYS A 189 -18.29 -0.77 -11.84
C LYS A 189 -16.99 -0.03 -11.56
N VAL A 190 -17.07 1.28 -11.33
CA VAL A 190 -15.88 2.09 -10.98
C VAL A 190 -15.32 1.67 -9.62
N PHE A 191 -16.14 1.46 -8.61
CA PHE A 191 -15.71 0.98 -7.30
C PHE A 191 -15.01 -0.39 -7.39
N LEU A 192 -15.62 -1.35 -8.08
CA LEU A 192 -15.00 -2.65 -8.31
C LEU A 192 -13.65 -2.53 -9.01
N PHE A 193 -13.56 -1.64 -9.99
CA PHE A 193 -12.33 -1.43 -10.74
C PHE A 193 -11.22 -0.79 -9.88
N VAL A 194 -11.54 0.19 -9.00
CA VAL A 194 -10.53 0.78 -8.11
C VAL A 194 -10.08 -0.18 -7.03
N PHE A 195 -10.96 -1.08 -6.55
CA PHE A 195 -10.56 -2.18 -5.67
C PHE A 195 -9.61 -3.14 -6.39
N ALA A 196 -9.89 -3.51 -7.64
CA ALA A 196 -8.99 -4.33 -8.45
C ALA A 196 -7.63 -3.65 -8.67
N LEU A 197 -7.63 -2.38 -9.09
CA LEU A 197 -6.41 -1.62 -9.36
C LEU A 197 -5.59 -1.37 -8.09
N GLY A 198 -6.23 -0.92 -7.02
CA GLY A 198 -5.58 -0.70 -5.73
C GLY A 198 -4.99 -2.00 -5.17
N SER A 199 -5.73 -3.12 -5.26
CA SER A 199 -5.22 -4.43 -4.83
C SER A 199 -4.06 -4.91 -5.68
N ALA A 200 -4.07 -4.68 -6.99
CA ALA A 200 -2.94 -5.02 -7.86
C ALA A 200 -1.66 -4.25 -7.48
N VAL A 201 -1.77 -2.95 -7.22
CA VAL A 201 -0.66 -2.12 -6.75
C VAL A 201 -0.20 -2.55 -5.36
N GLY A 202 -1.15 -2.84 -4.45
CA GLY A 202 -0.86 -3.35 -3.11
C GLY A 202 -0.17 -4.71 -3.12
N ALA A 203 -0.52 -5.58 -4.07
CA ALA A 203 0.15 -6.87 -4.23
C ALA A 203 1.64 -6.71 -4.51
N LEU A 204 2.00 -5.79 -5.40
CA LEU A 204 3.41 -5.51 -5.70
C LEU A 204 4.16 -5.05 -4.45
N ALA A 205 3.57 -4.13 -3.68
CA ALA A 205 4.17 -3.67 -2.44
C ALA A 205 4.32 -4.81 -1.40
N GLY A 206 3.29 -5.67 -1.26
CA GLY A 206 3.32 -6.84 -0.37
C GLY A 206 4.40 -7.85 -0.74
N VAL A 207 4.60 -8.14 -2.04
CA VAL A 207 5.67 -9.04 -2.51
C VAL A 207 7.04 -8.42 -2.29
N LEU A 208 7.24 -7.14 -2.62
CA LEU A 208 8.51 -6.44 -2.40
C LEU A 208 8.89 -6.42 -0.92
N TYR A 209 7.93 -6.17 -0.03
CA TYR A 209 8.13 -6.29 1.41
C TYR A 209 8.51 -7.71 1.83
N THR A 210 7.83 -8.72 1.30
CA THR A 210 8.09 -10.14 1.62
C THR A 210 9.48 -10.59 1.19
N LEU A 211 10.00 -10.05 0.09
CA LEU A 211 11.37 -10.31 -0.38
C LEU A 211 12.42 -9.74 0.58
N ASP A 212 12.18 -8.56 1.16
CA ASP A 212 13.12 -7.91 2.11
C ASP A 212 13.01 -8.49 3.52
N SER A 213 11.78 -8.78 3.99
CA SER A 213 11.51 -9.08 5.42
C SER A 213 11.01 -10.50 5.71
N ALA A 214 10.32 -11.15 4.84
CA ALA A 214 9.59 -12.41 4.93
C ALA A 214 8.07 -12.26 5.15
N ALA A 215 7.28 -13.24 4.70
CA ALA A 215 5.85 -13.30 4.96
C ALA A 215 5.58 -13.88 6.36
N HIS A 216 4.79 -13.19 7.15
CA HIS A 216 4.27 -13.66 8.43
C HIS A 216 2.82 -13.18 8.63
N PRO A 217 2.00 -13.88 9.43
CA PRO A 217 0.56 -13.59 9.50
C PRO A 217 0.20 -12.17 9.96
N GLN A 218 1.05 -11.52 10.77
CA GLN A 218 0.82 -10.15 11.24
C GLN A 218 1.44 -9.06 10.36
N MET A 219 2.01 -9.38 9.19
CA MET A 219 2.66 -8.38 8.35
C MET A 219 1.71 -7.31 7.78
N GLY A 220 0.40 -7.56 7.84
CA GLY A 220 -0.60 -6.64 7.32
C GLY A 220 -0.63 -5.31 8.05
N MET A 221 -0.68 -5.33 9.37
CA MET A 221 -0.76 -4.12 10.20
C MET A 221 0.44 -3.18 10.05
N PRO A 222 1.71 -3.63 10.12
CA PRO A 222 2.86 -2.77 9.86
C PRO A 222 2.87 -2.11 8.48
N LEU A 223 2.18 -2.68 7.49
CA LEU A 223 2.12 -2.12 6.14
C LEU A 223 0.95 -1.16 5.93
N ILE A 224 -0.19 -1.41 6.59
CA ILE A 224 -1.37 -0.55 6.41
C ILE A 224 -1.20 0.82 7.07
N PHE A 225 -0.48 0.92 8.20
CA PHE A 225 -0.26 2.19 8.88
C PHE A 225 0.53 3.19 8.03
N PRO A 226 1.70 2.88 7.46
CA PRO A 226 2.38 3.76 6.52
C PRO A 226 1.52 4.11 5.30
N ALA A 227 0.75 3.16 4.75
CA ALA A 227 -0.14 3.40 3.62
C ALA A 227 -1.20 4.47 3.95
N PHE A 228 -1.83 4.35 5.12
CA PHE A 228 -2.78 5.31 5.64
C PHE A 228 -2.13 6.68 5.89
N ILE A 229 -1.04 6.71 6.66
CA ILE A 229 -0.33 7.95 7.03
C ILE A 229 0.10 8.73 5.78
N VAL A 230 0.75 8.05 4.83
CA VAL A 230 1.23 8.66 3.59
C VAL A 230 0.09 9.21 2.74
N THR A 231 -1.07 8.55 2.73
CA THR A 231 -2.24 9.04 2.01
C THR A 231 -2.78 10.34 2.60
N PHE A 232 -2.91 10.43 3.93
CA PHE A 232 -3.42 11.63 4.59
C PHE A 232 -2.40 12.77 4.58
N VAL A 233 -1.14 12.47 4.85
CA VAL A 233 -0.05 13.47 4.78
C VAL A 233 0.11 13.99 3.36
N GLY A 234 0.08 13.10 2.36
CA GLY A 234 0.22 13.47 0.95
C GLY A 234 -0.96 14.24 0.38
N GLY A 235 -2.15 13.91 0.86
CA GLY A 235 -3.43 14.45 0.41
C GLY A 235 -4.22 13.45 -0.43
N ILE A 236 -5.49 13.30 -0.05
CA ILE A 236 -6.41 12.35 -0.66
C ILE A 236 -6.59 12.65 -2.14
N GLY A 237 -6.41 11.63 -2.99
CA GLY A 237 -6.52 11.74 -4.45
C GLY A 237 -5.29 12.33 -5.17
N SER A 238 -4.25 12.74 -4.44
CA SER A 238 -3.02 13.27 -5.01
C SER A 238 -1.91 12.22 -5.07
N ILE A 239 -1.62 11.70 -6.27
CA ILE A 239 -0.53 10.73 -6.46
C ILE A 239 0.83 11.35 -6.13
N LEU A 240 1.08 12.57 -6.60
CA LEU A 240 2.32 13.29 -6.29
C LEU A 240 2.46 13.56 -4.79
N GLY A 241 1.36 13.94 -4.13
CA GLY A 241 1.34 14.14 -2.69
C GLY A 241 1.72 12.87 -1.93
N VAL A 242 1.11 11.74 -2.28
CA VAL A 242 1.43 10.42 -1.70
C VAL A 242 2.88 10.05 -1.94
N THR A 243 3.43 10.31 -3.13
CA THR A 243 4.84 10.01 -3.44
C THR A 243 5.79 10.84 -2.57
N VAL A 244 5.54 12.14 -2.44
CA VAL A 244 6.35 13.03 -1.59
C VAL A 244 6.20 12.65 -0.11
N ALA A 245 4.98 12.38 0.34
CA ALA A 245 4.72 11.98 1.73
C ALA A 245 5.40 10.66 2.09
N GLY A 246 5.40 9.68 1.17
CA GLY A 246 6.11 8.42 1.36
C GLY A 246 7.61 8.62 1.54
N LEU A 247 8.22 9.46 0.70
CA LEU A 247 9.64 9.82 0.84
C LEU A 247 9.93 10.52 2.17
N LEU A 248 9.10 11.50 2.55
CA LEU A 248 9.28 12.23 3.80
C LEU A 248 9.15 11.30 5.01
N LEU A 249 8.16 10.40 5.00
CA LEU A 249 7.95 9.43 6.08
C LEU A 249 9.15 8.48 6.18
N GLY A 250 9.58 7.88 5.05
CA GLY A 250 10.71 6.96 5.03
C GLY A 250 12.01 7.62 5.48
N LEU A 251 12.26 8.87 5.06
CA LEU A 251 13.43 9.64 5.51
C LEU A 251 13.33 9.95 7.01
N ALA A 252 12.19 10.41 7.50
CA ALA A 252 12.01 10.77 8.90
C ALA A 252 12.22 9.57 9.82
N GLU A 253 11.60 8.42 9.50
CA GLU A 253 11.76 7.18 10.27
C GLU A 253 13.22 6.70 10.28
N ASN A 254 13.86 6.62 9.11
CA ASN A 254 15.22 6.08 9.04
C ASN A 254 16.27 7.03 9.63
N ILE A 255 16.19 8.34 9.38
CA ILE A 255 17.15 9.31 9.93
C ILE A 255 17.02 9.37 11.46
N SER A 256 15.81 9.21 12.01
CA SER A 256 15.61 9.19 13.46
C SER A 256 16.37 8.07 14.18
N LEU A 257 16.67 6.96 13.48
CA LEU A 257 17.47 5.86 14.02
C LEU A 257 18.91 6.25 14.39
N ALA A 258 19.35 7.44 13.97
CA ALA A 258 20.64 7.98 14.45
C ALA A 258 20.63 8.33 15.95
N TRP A 259 19.45 8.54 16.54
CA TRP A 259 19.26 8.98 17.92
C TRP A 259 18.22 8.18 18.72
N LEU A 260 17.34 7.45 18.04
CA LEU A 260 16.22 6.71 18.63
C LEU A 260 16.25 5.24 18.19
N ASP A 261 15.74 4.35 19.05
CA ASP A 261 15.60 2.94 18.72
C ASP A 261 14.45 2.70 17.74
N THR A 262 14.46 1.53 17.08
CA THR A 262 13.45 1.12 16.09
C THR A 262 12.02 1.13 16.64
N ASP A 263 11.84 0.93 17.94
CA ASP A 263 10.52 0.92 18.59
C ASP A 263 9.80 2.28 18.52
N TYR A 264 10.56 3.37 18.34
CA TYR A 264 10.00 4.71 18.20
C TYR A 264 9.57 5.09 16.77
N MET A 265 9.87 4.26 15.76
CA MET A 265 9.52 4.57 14.36
C MET A 265 8.01 4.79 14.17
N VAL A 266 7.18 3.93 14.76
CA VAL A 266 5.72 4.05 14.70
C VAL A 266 5.24 5.36 15.35
N MET A 267 5.85 5.76 16.47
CA MET A 267 5.52 7.02 17.15
C MET A 267 5.85 8.23 16.28
N ILE A 268 6.98 8.22 15.57
CA ILE A 268 7.39 9.28 14.64
C ILE A 268 6.39 9.38 13.49
N SER A 269 5.97 8.24 12.93
CA SER A 269 4.98 8.19 11.85
C SER A 269 3.65 8.82 12.27
N PHE A 270 3.16 8.50 13.47
CA PHE A 270 1.93 9.10 13.98
C PHE A 270 2.11 10.57 14.36
N ALA A 271 3.27 10.99 14.85
CA ALA A 271 3.57 12.40 15.13
C ALA A 271 3.55 13.22 13.81
N ILE A 272 4.11 12.69 12.72
CA ILE A 272 4.05 13.32 11.39
C ILE A 272 2.60 13.41 10.90
N LEU A 273 1.80 12.35 11.07
CA LEU A 273 0.39 12.36 10.72
C LEU A 273 -0.37 13.44 11.49
N LEU A 274 -0.19 13.49 12.80
CA LEU A 274 -0.85 14.47 13.66
C LEU A 274 -0.46 15.89 13.28
N ALA A 275 0.84 16.14 13.10
CA ALA A 275 1.34 17.43 12.65
C ALA A 275 0.75 17.83 11.27
N ALA A 276 0.68 16.88 10.33
CA ALA A 276 0.11 17.14 9.02
C ALA A 276 -1.40 17.48 9.11
N ILE A 277 -2.18 16.76 9.91
CA ILE A 277 -3.62 17.03 10.08
C ILE A 277 -3.85 18.41 10.72
N ILE A 278 -3.03 18.79 11.70
CA ILE A 278 -3.17 20.10 12.40
C ILE A 278 -2.72 21.24 11.48
N LEU A 279 -1.56 21.11 10.83
CA LEU A 279 -0.94 22.20 10.06
C LEU A 279 -1.49 22.30 8.64
N ARG A 280 -1.84 21.15 8.02
CA ARG A 280 -2.34 21.05 6.64
C ARG A 280 -3.43 19.98 6.52
N PRO A 281 -4.67 20.25 6.96
CA PRO A 281 -5.77 19.28 6.98
C PRO A 281 -6.14 18.72 5.58
N ARG A 282 -5.71 19.38 4.51
CA ARG A 282 -5.89 18.91 3.13
C ARG A 282 -4.72 18.06 2.61
N GLY A 283 -3.71 17.82 3.44
CA GLY A 283 -2.44 17.19 3.05
C GLY A 283 -1.51 18.13 2.28
N LEU A 284 -0.32 17.65 1.93
CA LEU A 284 0.73 18.46 1.29
C LEU A 284 0.32 18.97 -0.10
N LEU A 285 -0.30 18.13 -0.91
CA LEU A 285 -0.70 18.42 -2.30
C LEU A 285 -2.16 17.98 -2.58
N GLY A 286 -3.02 17.92 -1.56
CA GLY A 286 -4.44 17.62 -1.73
C GLY A 286 -5.15 18.76 -2.47
N SER A 287 -5.89 18.43 -3.53
CA SER A 287 -6.83 19.37 -4.15
C SER A 287 -8.02 19.54 -3.22
N GLY A 288 -8.27 20.77 -2.76
CA GLY A 288 -9.42 21.05 -1.89
C GLY A 288 -10.71 20.51 -2.50
N ARG A 289 -11.36 19.63 -1.78
CA ARG A 289 -12.78 19.29 -1.93
C ARG A 289 -13.57 20.07 -0.92
#